data_2fe9a8f57c46f6430d2678367630aa80
#
_entry.id   2fe9a8f57c46f6430d2678367630aa80
#
_cell.length_a   1.000
_cell.length_b   1.000
_cell.length_c   1.000
_cell.angle_alpha   90.00
_cell.angle_beta   90.00
_cell.angle_gamma   90.00
#
_symmetry.space_group_name_H-M   'P 1'
#
loop_
_entity.id
_entity.type
_entity.pdbx_description
1 polymer ?
#
loop_
_entity_poly.entity_id
_entity_poly.type
_entity_poly.pdbx_seq_one_letter_code
_entity_poly.pdbx_strand_id
1 'polypeptide(L)'
;MSQEVISHSGALTVSKLSAYRSGRQLSLPASFLVQAGDVICLRGVNGSGKSTLLRMIAGFLPCHSGDVTLDGAPYKPHQPECRLSARYLGNNTGLSPELTGWQNLRHLAALHRMRPMSEQSSNDLFQISDFAHRQVKYLSAGQCQRLALTALLDPSDITALWLLDEAETGLDADSRARLHTLITSFKDAGGRVILASHNPDFQQHAARQIVLLSPETEAS
;
A
#
# COMPACT_ATOMS: atom_id res chain seq x y z
N MET A 1 -4.98 -20.53 -31.89
CA MET A 1 -3.92 -19.83 -31.15
C MET A 1 -4.43 -19.66 -29.72
N SER A 2 -4.02 -20.57 -28.85
CA SER A 2 -4.44 -20.59 -27.44
C SER A 2 -3.75 -19.45 -26.71
N GLN A 3 -4.53 -18.53 -26.14
CA GLN A 3 -3.99 -17.57 -25.17
C GLN A 3 -3.51 -18.37 -23.96
N GLU A 4 -2.20 -18.45 -23.77
CA GLU A 4 -1.62 -18.85 -22.50
C GLU A 4 -2.14 -17.89 -21.42
N VAL A 5 -3.00 -18.39 -20.56
CA VAL A 5 -3.33 -17.75 -19.29
C VAL A 5 -2.02 -17.72 -18.50
N ILE A 6 -1.36 -16.56 -18.48
CA ILE A 6 -0.20 -16.34 -17.65
C ILE A 6 -0.69 -16.51 -16.21
N SER A 7 -0.41 -17.66 -15.64
CA SER A 7 -0.62 -17.95 -14.22
C SER A 7 0.20 -16.95 -13.41
N HIS A 8 -0.46 -15.93 -12.83
CA HIS A 8 0.14 -14.95 -11.94
C HIS A 8 0.32 -15.56 -10.53
N SER A 9 0.97 -16.70 -10.48
CA SER A 9 1.23 -17.44 -9.24
C SER A 9 2.47 -16.90 -8.52
N GLY A 10 2.48 -15.64 -8.16
CA GLY A 10 3.51 -15.11 -7.27
C GLY A 10 2.98 -15.09 -5.83
N ALA A 11 3.41 -15.99 -4.96
CA ALA A 11 3.11 -15.94 -3.54
C ALA A 11 4.18 -15.13 -2.81
N LEU A 12 3.79 -14.00 -2.18
CA LEU A 12 4.66 -13.27 -1.28
C LEU A 12 4.61 -13.92 0.10
N THR A 13 5.74 -14.41 0.57
CA THR A 13 5.86 -15.03 1.90
C THR A 13 6.61 -14.09 2.82
N VAL A 14 5.99 -13.75 3.94
CA VAL A 14 6.62 -13.07 5.08
C VAL A 14 6.91 -14.13 6.14
N SER A 15 8.18 -14.30 6.52
CA SER A 15 8.62 -15.34 7.46
C SER A 15 9.30 -14.72 8.65
N LYS A 16 8.72 -14.89 9.84
CA LYS A 16 9.26 -14.45 11.14
C LYS A 16 9.78 -13.00 11.15
N LEU A 17 9.10 -12.12 10.39
CA LEU A 17 9.48 -10.73 10.25
C LEU A 17 9.11 -9.96 11.52
N SER A 18 10.09 -9.33 12.17
CA SER A 18 9.89 -8.48 13.34
C SER A 18 10.26 -7.03 13.02
N ALA A 19 9.44 -6.10 13.49
CA ALA A 19 9.73 -4.69 13.38
C ALA A 19 10.71 -4.24 14.48
N TYR A 20 11.75 -3.48 14.08
CA TYR A 20 12.74 -2.88 14.95
C TYR A 20 12.84 -1.38 14.72
N ARG A 21 13.12 -0.63 15.78
CA ARG A 21 13.42 0.80 15.69
C ARG A 21 14.44 1.15 16.78
N SER A 22 15.55 1.77 16.36
CA SER A 22 16.63 2.20 17.27
C SER A 22 17.11 1.07 18.20
N GLY A 23 17.27 -0.15 17.66
CA GLY A 23 17.71 -1.31 18.42
C GLY A 23 16.64 -1.99 19.29
N ARG A 24 15.43 -1.40 19.41
CA ARG A 24 14.31 -1.98 20.16
C ARG A 24 13.38 -2.74 19.23
N GLN A 25 13.01 -3.95 19.62
CA GLN A 25 11.96 -4.71 18.95
C GLN A 25 10.58 -4.10 19.25
N LEU A 26 9.79 -3.84 18.19
CA LEU A 26 8.45 -3.25 18.28
C LEU A 26 7.35 -4.29 18.18
N SER A 27 7.59 -5.39 17.47
CA SER A 27 6.62 -6.46 17.30
C SER A 27 7.24 -7.82 17.49
N LEU A 28 6.43 -8.79 17.93
CA LEU A 28 6.80 -10.20 17.84
C LEU A 28 6.87 -10.65 16.37
N PRO A 29 7.59 -11.75 16.07
CA PRO A 29 7.74 -12.25 14.73
C PRO A 29 6.39 -12.57 14.08
N ALA A 30 6.10 -11.99 12.92
CA ALA A 30 4.92 -12.27 12.12
C ALA A 30 5.29 -13.15 10.94
N SER A 31 4.42 -14.13 10.62
CA SER A 31 4.56 -14.97 9.43
C SER A 31 3.21 -15.09 8.74
N PHE A 32 3.19 -14.80 7.43
CA PHE A 32 1.99 -14.92 6.61
C PHE A 32 2.32 -14.99 5.13
N LEU A 33 1.35 -15.48 4.36
CA LEU A 33 1.41 -15.60 2.91
C LEU A 33 0.42 -14.62 2.28
N VAL A 34 0.81 -13.96 1.19
CA VAL A 34 -0.04 -13.07 0.39
C VAL A 34 -0.14 -13.63 -1.02
N GLN A 35 -1.33 -14.05 -1.40
CA GLN A 35 -1.62 -14.59 -2.73
C GLN A 35 -2.35 -13.56 -3.60
N ALA A 36 -2.49 -13.84 -4.88
CA ALA A 36 -3.34 -13.06 -5.77
C ALA A 36 -4.78 -13.03 -5.22
N GLY A 37 -5.38 -11.84 -5.19
CA GLY A 37 -6.71 -11.61 -4.62
C GLY A 37 -6.77 -11.55 -3.09
N ASP A 38 -5.63 -11.49 -2.40
CA ASP A 38 -5.61 -11.34 -0.95
C ASP A 38 -5.67 -9.88 -0.51
N VAL A 39 -6.48 -9.62 0.51
CA VAL A 39 -6.44 -8.41 1.34
C VAL A 39 -6.12 -8.82 2.76
N ILE A 40 -4.97 -8.40 3.28
CA ILE A 40 -4.51 -8.69 4.64
C ILE A 40 -4.55 -7.40 5.45
N CYS A 41 -5.19 -7.42 6.61
CA CYS A 41 -5.18 -6.33 7.56
C CYS A 41 -4.21 -6.60 8.71
N LEU A 42 -3.23 -5.72 8.88
CA LEU A 42 -2.36 -5.70 10.06
C LEU A 42 -3.07 -4.96 11.19
N ARG A 43 -3.26 -5.64 12.30
CA ARG A 43 -3.86 -5.09 13.52
C ARG A 43 -2.81 -5.01 14.64
N GLY A 44 -3.08 -4.23 15.65
CA GLY A 44 -2.23 -4.07 16.83
C GLY A 44 -2.33 -2.67 17.39
N VAL A 45 -1.91 -2.51 18.63
CA VAL A 45 -1.90 -1.21 19.33
C VAL A 45 -0.99 -0.20 18.61
N ASN A 46 -1.15 1.08 18.92
CA ASN A 46 -0.25 2.10 18.41
C ASN A 46 1.19 1.81 18.90
N GLY A 47 2.15 1.93 17.98
CA GLY A 47 3.55 1.58 18.29
C GLY A 47 3.91 0.09 18.12
N SER A 48 2.95 -0.82 17.83
CA SER A 48 3.24 -2.25 17.62
C SER A 48 4.03 -2.56 16.34
N GLY A 49 4.45 -1.56 15.58
CA GLY A 49 5.34 -1.76 14.43
C GLY A 49 4.64 -2.00 13.08
N LYS A 50 3.31 -1.79 12.95
CA LYS A 50 2.57 -1.96 11.69
C LYS A 50 3.21 -1.19 10.53
N SER A 51 3.40 0.11 10.69
CA SER A 51 4.05 0.97 9.69
C SER A 51 5.49 0.54 9.38
N THR A 52 6.23 0.10 10.40
CA THR A 52 7.60 -0.39 10.23
C THR A 52 7.60 -1.67 9.39
N LEU A 53 6.69 -2.60 9.69
CA LEU A 53 6.55 -3.85 8.95
C LEU A 53 6.18 -3.59 7.48
N LEU A 54 5.22 -2.71 7.22
CA LEU A 54 4.86 -2.31 5.85
C LEU A 54 6.03 -1.70 5.09
N ARG A 55 6.84 -0.84 5.73
CA ARG A 55 8.03 -0.23 5.12
C ARG A 55 9.15 -1.24 4.86
N MET A 56 9.28 -2.27 5.71
CA MET A 56 10.21 -3.38 5.47
C MET A 56 9.77 -4.19 4.25
N ILE A 57 8.48 -4.53 4.14
CA ILE A 57 7.92 -5.21 2.97
C ILE A 57 8.06 -4.34 1.71
N ALA A 58 7.87 -3.02 1.82
CA ALA A 58 8.11 -2.08 0.73
C ALA A 58 9.59 -1.96 0.32
N GLY A 59 10.51 -2.53 1.10
CA GLY A 59 11.96 -2.42 0.85
C GLY A 59 12.57 -1.08 1.26
N PHE A 60 11.85 -0.23 1.99
CA PHE A 60 12.37 1.06 2.49
C PHE A 60 13.21 0.90 3.76
N LEU A 61 13.04 -0.19 4.47
CA LEU A 61 13.79 -0.52 5.67
C LEU A 61 14.39 -1.93 5.56
N PRO A 62 15.60 -2.16 6.09
CA PRO A 62 16.20 -3.48 6.11
C PRO A 62 15.42 -4.41 7.04
N CYS A 63 15.35 -5.69 6.70
CA CYS A 63 14.85 -6.74 7.55
C CYS A 63 15.98 -7.17 8.51
N HIS A 64 15.88 -6.82 9.77
CA HIS A 64 16.84 -7.23 10.80
C HIS A 64 16.60 -8.66 11.31
N SER A 65 15.39 -9.17 11.15
CA SER A 65 14.96 -10.50 11.54
C SER A 65 13.86 -10.95 10.61
N GLY A 66 13.91 -12.22 10.20
CA GLY A 66 12.99 -12.79 9.24
C GLY A 66 13.26 -12.37 7.79
N ASP A 67 12.46 -12.89 6.89
CA ASP A 67 12.62 -12.73 5.45
C ASP A 67 11.31 -12.40 4.75
N VAL A 68 11.43 -11.71 3.61
CA VAL A 68 10.33 -11.54 2.65
C VAL A 68 10.77 -12.15 1.33
N THR A 69 10.02 -13.13 0.84
CA THR A 69 10.33 -13.81 -0.42
C THR A 69 9.12 -13.76 -1.36
N LEU A 70 9.39 -13.73 -2.66
CA LEU A 70 8.42 -13.90 -3.74
C LEU A 70 8.76 -15.19 -4.49
N ASP A 71 7.85 -16.15 -4.49
CA ASP A 71 8.06 -17.49 -5.06
C ASP A 71 9.35 -18.18 -4.56
N GLY A 72 9.67 -18.00 -3.27
CA GLY A 72 10.86 -18.56 -2.64
C GLY A 72 12.16 -17.80 -2.90
N ALA A 73 12.19 -16.82 -3.80
CA ALA A 73 13.34 -15.95 -4.02
C ALA A 73 13.26 -14.68 -3.15
N PRO A 74 14.38 -14.06 -2.75
CA PRO A 74 14.36 -12.80 -1.98
C PRO A 74 13.55 -11.73 -2.70
N TYR A 75 12.56 -11.15 -2.01
CA TYR A 75 11.70 -10.10 -2.56
C TYR A 75 12.42 -8.75 -2.58
N LYS A 76 12.58 -8.19 -3.77
CA LYS A 76 13.27 -6.91 -4.01
C LYS A 76 12.41 -5.99 -4.87
N PRO A 77 11.39 -5.33 -4.29
CA PRO A 77 10.33 -4.62 -5.03
C PRO A 77 10.84 -3.45 -5.89
N HIS A 78 12.04 -2.93 -5.62
CA HIS A 78 12.61 -1.81 -6.38
C HIS A 78 13.49 -2.25 -7.56
N GLN A 79 13.75 -3.55 -7.71
CA GLN A 79 14.52 -4.07 -8.84
C GLN A 79 13.63 -4.16 -10.09
N PRO A 80 14.15 -3.79 -11.28
CA PRO A 80 13.37 -3.84 -12.52
C PRO A 80 12.82 -5.23 -12.87
N GLU A 81 13.51 -6.27 -12.43
CA GLU A 81 13.19 -7.67 -12.68
C GLU A 81 12.13 -8.21 -11.72
N CYS A 82 11.80 -7.46 -10.67
CA CYS A 82 10.80 -7.89 -9.70
C CYS A 82 9.40 -7.87 -10.34
N ARG A 83 8.74 -9.03 -10.38
CA ARG A 83 7.41 -9.20 -10.98
C ARG A 83 6.29 -8.56 -10.16
N LEU A 84 6.53 -8.31 -8.87
CA LEU A 84 5.57 -7.71 -7.94
C LEU A 84 6.16 -6.42 -7.38
N SER A 85 5.77 -5.29 -7.94
CA SER A 85 6.23 -3.98 -7.47
C SER A 85 5.46 -3.54 -6.22
N ALA A 86 6.13 -2.87 -5.27
CA ALA A 86 5.46 -2.30 -4.11
C ALA A 86 4.95 -0.88 -4.39
N ARG A 87 3.72 -0.61 -3.99
CA ARG A 87 3.10 0.72 -3.93
C ARG A 87 2.76 1.00 -2.47
N TYR A 88 3.57 1.83 -1.82
CA TYR A 88 3.36 2.18 -0.42
C TYR A 88 2.73 3.55 -0.29
N LEU A 89 1.64 3.63 0.46
CA LEU A 89 0.99 4.87 0.86
C LEU A 89 0.83 4.88 2.39
N GLY A 90 1.40 5.89 3.02
CA GLY A 90 1.28 6.13 4.46
C GLY A 90 0.96 7.59 4.75
N ASN A 91 1.15 8.00 6.00
CA ASN A 91 0.88 9.38 6.44
C ASN A 91 1.67 10.44 5.67
N ASN A 92 2.85 10.09 5.14
CA ASN A 92 3.56 10.94 4.20
C ASN A 92 3.18 10.54 2.78
N THR A 93 2.48 11.42 2.10
CA THR A 93 1.95 11.19 0.75
C THR A 93 3.03 11.14 -0.35
N GLY A 94 4.27 11.55 -0.04
CA GLY A 94 5.36 11.62 -1.03
C GLY A 94 5.19 12.72 -2.06
N LEU A 95 4.21 13.60 -1.89
CA LEU A 95 3.95 14.71 -2.81
C LEU A 95 4.93 15.85 -2.57
N SER A 96 5.42 16.45 -3.67
CA SER A 96 6.24 17.66 -3.62
C SER A 96 5.35 18.90 -3.40
N PRO A 97 5.58 19.69 -2.34
CA PRO A 97 4.75 20.84 -2.01
C PRO A 97 4.75 21.94 -3.09
N GLU A 98 5.85 22.09 -3.81
CA GLU A 98 6.04 23.14 -4.80
C GLU A 98 5.46 22.80 -6.17
N LEU A 99 5.16 21.53 -6.42
CA LEU A 99 4.53 21.09 -7.65
C LEU A 99 3.01 21.16 -7.54
N THR A 100 2.34 21.36 -8.68
CA THR A 100 0.87 21.17 -8.74
C THR A 100 0.50 19.70 -8.59
N GLY A 101 -0.78 19.42 -8.33
CA GLY A 101 -1.29 18.04 -8.27
C GLY A 101 -0.98 17.29 -9.56
N TRP A 102 -1.28 17.87 -10.73
CA TRP A 102 -0.99 17.26 -12.04
C TRP A 102 0.50 17.01 -12.28
N GLN A 103 1.38 17.91 -11.82
CA GLN A 103 2.82 17.70 -11.91
C GLN A 103 3.28 16.55 -11.01
N ASN A 104 2.73 16.45 -9.79
CA ASN A 104 3.00 15.33 -8.89
C ASN A 104 2.54 14.00 -9.48
N LEU A 105 1.33 13.93 -10.06
CA LEU A 105 0.84 12.72 -10.73
C LEU A 105 1.78 12.26 -11.84
N ARG A 106 2.21 13.16 -12.72
CA ARG A 106 3.18 12.84 -13.78
C ARG A 106 4.52 12.38 -13.23
N HIS A 107 5.01 13.03 -12.18
CA HIS A 107 6.29 12.70 -11.53
C HIS A 107 6.23 11.28 -10.90
N LEU A 108 5.20 11.00 -10.10
CA LEU A 108 5.04 9.71 -9.46
C LEU A 108 4.77 8.58 -10.46
N ALA A 109 3.99 8.84 -11.50
CA ALA A 109 3.78 7.86 -12.58
C ALA A 109 5.10 7.49 -13.27
N ALA A 110 5.97 8.46 -13.53
CA ALA A 110 7.28 8.20 -14.12
C ALA A 110 8.18 7.38 -13.17
N LEU A 111 8.20 7.70 -11.87
CA LEU A 111 8.98 6.97 -10.87
C LEU A 111 8.52 5.50 -10.76
N HIS A 112 7.22 5.26 -10.83
CA HIS A 112 6.63 3.94 -10.68
C HIS A 112 6.40 3.21 -12.02
N ARG A 113 6.83 3.77 -13.15
CA ARG A 113 6.63 3.24 -14.51
C ARG A 113 5.15 3.03 -14.86
N MET A 114 4.28 3.84 -14.28
CA MET A 114 2.85 3.83 -14.52
C MET A 114 2.49 4.77 -15.69
N ARG A 115 1.32 4.56 -16.28
CA ARG A 115 0.74 5.53 -17.19
C ARG A 115 0.25 6.74 -16.39
N PRO A 116 0.69 7.97 -16.71
CA PRO A 116 0.17 9.14 -16.03
C PRO A 116 -1.32 9.32 -16.34
N MET A 117 -2.11 9.62 -15.33
CA MET A 117 -3.49 10.07 -15.54
C MET A 117 -3.49 11.38 -16.32
N SER A 118 -4.32 11.50 -17.33
CA SER A 118 -4.48 12.75 -18.08
C SER A 118 -5.52 13.65 -17.42
N GLU A 119 -5.36 14.97 -17.62
CA GLU A 119 -6.32 15.97 -17.13
C GLU A 119 -7.72 15.79 -17.76
N GLN A 120 -7.79 15.15 -18.92
CA GLN A 120 -9.05 14.84 -19.62
C GLN A 120 -9.59 13.44 -19.29
N SER A 121 -8.99 12.74 -18.33
CA SER A 121 -9.45 11.40 -17.97
C SER A 121 -10.87 11.46 -17.39
N SER A 122 -11.75 10.65 -17.93
CA SER A 122 -13.11 10.46 -17.38
C SER A 122 -13.10 9.66 -16.06
N ASN A 123 -11.98 9.04 -15.72
CA ASN A 123 -11.85 8.22 -14.53
C ASN A 123 -11.20 9.00 -13.37
N ASP A 124 -11.89 10.03 -12.89
CA ASP A 124 -11.49 10.83 -11.73
C ASP A 124 -12.16 10.30 -10.45
N LEU A 125 -11.76 9.10 -10.04
CA LEU A 125 -12.37 8.40 -8.91
C LEU A 125 -12.37 9.25 -7.62
N PHE A 126 -11.32 10.02 -7.38
CA PHE A 126 -11.16 10.82 -6.15
C PHE A 126 -11.46 12.31 -6.36
N GLN A 127 -12.04 12.68 -7.51
CA GLN A 127 -12.44 14.07 -7.82
C GLN A 127 -11.29 15.07 -7.61
N ILE A 128 -10.12 14.73 -8.15
CA ILE A 128 -8.93 15.57 -8.02
C ILE A 128 -8.92 16.71 -9.04
N SER A 129 -9.69 16.62 -10.11
CA SER A 129 -9.73 17.62 -11.19
C SER A 129 -10.07 19.01 -10.68
N ASP A 130 -10.86 19.11 -9.60
CA ASP A 130 -11.26 20.38 -8.99
C ASP A 130 -10.10 21.17 -8.38
N PHE A 131 -9.03 20.49 -7.97
CA PHE A 131 -7.94 21.12 -7.23
C PHE A 131 -6.53 20.74 -7.70
N ALA A 132 -6.37 19.75 -8.56
CA ALA A 132 -5.04 19.26 -8.97
C ALA A 132 -4.22 20.28 -9.80
N HIS A 133 -4.84 21.38 -10.25
CA HIS A 133 -4.16 22.51 -10.87
C HIS A 133 -3.41 23.41 -9.86
N ARG A 134 -3.71 23.26 -8.55
CA ARG A 134 -3.07 24.06 -7.49
C ARG A 134 -1.81 23.36 -6.99
N GLN A 135 -0.86 24.15 -6.46
CA GLN A 135 0.32 23.61 -5.77
C GLN A 135 -0.10 22.88 -4.51
N VAL A 136 0.57 21.75 -4.21
CA VAL A 136 0.24 20.87 -3.08
C VAL A 136 0.29 21.59 -1.73
N LYS A 137 1.19 22.54 -1.54
CA LYS A 137 1.26 23.35 -0.30
C LYS A 137 0.00 24.15 0.00
N TYR A 138 -0.90 24.33 -0.97
CA TYR A 138 -2.19 25.03 -0.79
C TYR A 138 -3.39 24.07 -0.70
N LEU A 139 -3.14 22.77 -0.70
CA LEU A 139 -4.16 21.74 -0.59
C LEU A 139 -4.41 21.37 0.88
N SER A 140 -5.64 20.98 1.20
CA SER A 140 -5.93 20.36 2.50
C SER A 140 -5.31 18.98 2.62
N ALA A 141 -5.17 18.47 3.86
CA ALA A 141 -4.65 17.12 4.08
C ALA A 141 -5.47 16.04 3.33
N GLY A 142 -6.82 16.16 3.33
CA GLY A 142 -7.68 15.24 2.58
C GLY A 142 -7.51 15.35 1.06
N GLN A 143 -7.28 16.55 0.51
CA GLN A 143 -6.97 16.74 -0.91
C GLN A 143 -5.61 16.12 -1.25
N CYS A 144 -4.59 16.30 -0.42
CA CYS A 144 -3.29 15.65 -0.59
C CYS A 144 -3.43 14.12 -0.56
N GLN A 145 -4.23 13.58 0.37
CA GLN A 145 -4.47 12.15 0.46
C GLN A 145 -5.17 11.59 -0.78
N ARG A 146 -6.23 12.26 -1.27
CA ARG A 146 -6.92 11.89 -2.51
C ARG A 146 -5.98 11.91 -3.73
N LEU A 147 -5.14 12.93 -3.82
CA LEU A 147 -4.14 13.04 -4.86
C LEU A 147 -3.12 11.89 -4.81
N ALA A 148 -2.63 11.54 -3.62
CA ALA A 148 -1.68 10.46 -3.43
C ALA A 148 -2.29 9.08 -3.76
N LEU A 149 -3.55 8.84 -3.38
CA LEU A 149 -4.30 7.65 -3.77
C LEU A 149 -4.38 7.53 -5.29
N THR A 150 -4.74 8.61 -5.98
CA THR A 150 -4.79 8.64 -7.45
C THR A 150 -3.42 8.40 -8.08
N ALA A 151 -2.34 8.93 -7.45
CA ALA A 151 -0.99 8.82 -7.99
C ALA A 151 -0.40 7.42 -7.90
N LEU A 152 -0.78 6.65 -6.88
CA LEU A 152 -0.12 5.39 -6.54
C LEU A 152 -0.97 4.14 -6.81
N LEU A 153 -2.28 4.26 -6.84
CA LEU A 153 -3.19 3.13 -6.93
C LEU A 153 -3.82 3.02 -8.32
N ASP A 154 -3.20 2.25 -9.19
CA ASP A 154 -3.76 1.86 -10.48
C ASP A 154 -4.39 0.47 -10.35
N PRO A 155 -5.73 0.33 -10.41
CA PRO A 155 -6.40 -0.96 -10.25
C PRO A 155 -6.16 -1.91 -11.44
N SER A 156 -5.65 -1.42 -12.56
CA SER A 156 -5.29 -2.26 -13.71
C SER A 156 -3.89 -2.89 -13.58
N ASP A 157 -3.03 -2.37 -12.70
CA ASP A 157 -1.70 -2.92 -12.46
C ASP A 157 -1.73 -4.02 -11.38
N ILE A 158 -2.26 -5.19 -11.72
CA ILE A 158 -2.31 -6.36 -10.83
C ILE A 158 -0.93 -6.94 -10.47
N THR A 159 0.13 -6.43 -11.09
CA THR A 159 1.52 -6.75 -10.72
C THR A 159 2.04 -5.88 -9.57
N ALA A 160 1.21 -5.02 -9.02
CA ALA A 160 1.52 -4.23 -7.84
C ALA A 160 1.05 -4.93 -6.55
N LEU A 161 1.82 -4.73 -5.48
CA LEU A 161 1.43 -4.98 -4.10
C LEU A 161 1.09 -3.63 -3.46
N TRP A 162 -0.15 -3.42 -3.07
CA TRP A 162 -0.53 -2.21 -2.35
C TRP A 162 -0.27 -2.37 -0.86
N LEU A 163 0.52 -1.46 -0.31
CA LEU A 163 0.88 -1.38 1.09
C LEU A 163 0.30 -0.08 1.66
N LEU A 164 -0.83 -0.18 2.35
CA LEU A 164 -1.64 0.95 2.79
C LEU A 164 -1.51 1.14 4.31
N ASP A 165 -0.86 2.20 4.74
CA ASP A 165 -0.60 2.53 6.14
C ASP A 165 -1.52 3.68 6.57
N GLU A 166 -2.69 3.34 7.12
CA GLU A 166 -3.75 4.28 7.50
C GLU A 166 -4.17 5.22 6.35
N ALA A 167 -4.25 4.65 5.13
CA ALA A 167 -4.49 5.41 3.90
C ALA A 167 -5.86 6.09 3.85
N GLU A 168 -6.80 5.70 4.71
CA GLU A 168 -8.12 6.32 4.88
C GLU A 168 -8.12 7.56 5.77
N THR A 169 -7.01 7.84 6.46
CA THR A 169 -6.92 8.98 7.40
C THR A 169 -7.05 10.30 6.66
N GLY A 170 -7.89 11.19 7.18
CA GLY A 170 -8.15 12.50 6.58
C GLY A 170 -9.12 12.48 5.39
N LEU A 171 -9.61 11.31 4.96
CA LEU A 171 -10.64 11.22 3.93
C LEU A 171 -12.05 11.45 4.52
N ASP A 172 -12.91 12.11 3.74
CA ASP A 172 -14.34 12.14 4.00
C ASP A 172 -15.02 10.77 3.76
N ALA A 173 -16.29 10.66 4.12
CA ALA A 173 -17.03 9.40 4.00
C ALA A 173 -17.09 8.88 2.55
N ASP A 174 -17.31 9.77 1.59
CA ASP A 174 -17.39 9.42 0.16
C ASP A 174 -16.05 8.93 -0.37
N SER A 175 -14.96 9.62 -0.05
CA SER A 175 -13.61 9.22 -0.45
C SER A 175 -13.19 7.89 0.18
N ARG A 176 -13.60 7.61 1.43
CA ARG A 176 -13.39 6.30 2.07
C ARG A 176 -14.16 5.19 1.36
N ALA A 177 -15.43 5.43 1.01
CA ALA A 177 -16.23 4.47 0.26
C ALA A 177 -15.61 4.16 -1.12
N ARG A 178 -15.08 5.19 -1.81
CA ARG A 178 -14.38 5.04 -3.10
C ARG A 178 -13.08 4.24 -2.95
N LEU A 179 -12.30 4.49 -1.89
CA LEU A 179 -11.10 3.71 -1.59
C LEU A 179 -11.45 2.25 -1.33
N HIS A 180 -12.51 1.99 -0.59
CA HIS A 180 -13.01 0.64 -0.33
C HIS A 180 -13.39 -0.08 -1.63
N THR A 181 -14.17 0.57 -2.49
CA THR A 181 -14.56 0.03 -3.81
C THR A 181 -13.31 -0.26 -4.66
N LEU A 182 -12.32 0.65 -4.65
CA LEU A 182 -11.07 0.50 -5.38
C LEU A 182 -10.27 -0.73 -4.90
N ILE A 183 -10.13 -0.92 -3.59
CA ILE A 183 -9.47 -2.10 -3.00
C ILE A 183 -10.20 -3.39 -3.39
N THR A 184 -11.54 -3.38 -3.33
CA THR A 184 -12.36 -4.54 -3.71
C THR A 184 -12.18 -4.89 -5.18
N SER A 185 -12.27 -3.92 -6.08
CA SER A 185 -12.07 -4.14 -7.52
C SER A 185 -10.67 -4.66 -7.84
N PHE A 186 -9.65 -4.11 -7.18
CA PHE A 186 -8.27 -4.55 -7.35
C PHE A 186 -8.06 -5.99 -6.87
N LYS A 187 -8.59 -6.33 -5.69
CA LYS A 187 -8.60 -7.70 -5.16
C LYS A 187 -9.27 -8.67 -6.13
N ASP A 188 -10.47 -8.32 -6.63
CA ASP A 188 -11.26 -9.18 -7.52
C ASP A 188 -10.57 -9.41 -8.88
N ALA A 189 -9.74 -8.46 -9.31
CA ALA A 189 -8.85 -8.62 -10.46
C ALA A 189 -7.58 -9.45 -10.18
N GLY A 190 -7.38 -9.92 -8.94
CA GLY A 190 -6.20 -10.69 -8.54
C GLY A 190 -5.07 -9.84 -7.92
N GLY A 191 -5.31 -8.56 -7.66
CA GLY A 191 -4.37 -7.69 -6.95
C GLY A 191 -4.12 -8.12 -5.51
N ARG A 192 -3.06 -7.62 -4.91
CA ARG A 192 -2.64 -7.94 -3.54
C ARG A 192 -2.58 -6.69 -2.69
N VAL A 193 -3.18 -6.75 -1.50
CA VAL A 193 -3.21 -5.62 -0.58
C VAL A 193 -2.78 -6.05 0.82
N ILE A 194 -1.87 -5.32 1.43
CA ILE A 194 -1.61 -5.38 2.87
C ILE A 194 -1.90 -3.99 3.42
N LEU A 195 -2.81 -3.90 4.37
CA LEU A 195 -3.19 -2.62 4.96
C LEU A 195 -3.04 -2.63 6.48
N ALA A 196 -2.69 -1.50 7.05
CA ALA A 196 -2.83 -1.20 8.47
C ALA A 196 -3.95 -0.17 8.62
N SER A 197 -4.99 -0.51 9.36
CA SER A 197 -6.14 0.37 9.58
C SER A 197 -6.75 0.16 10.95
N HIS A 198 -7.17 1.24 11.58
CA HIS A 198 -7.99 1.22 12.78
C HIS A 198 -9.49 1.31 12.48
N ASN A 199 -9.85 1.56 11.22
CA ASN A 199 -11.25 1.65 10.81
C ASN A 199 -11.88 0.25 10.71
N PRO A 200 -12.99 -0.02 11.43
CA PRO A 200 -13.67 -1.32 11.42
C PRO A 200 -14.08 -1.78 10.01
N ASP A 201 -14.51 -0.86 9.14
CA ASP A 201 -14.96 -1.20 7.79
C ASP A 201 -13.84 -1.83 6.96
N PHE A 202 -12.62 -1.26 7.01
CA PHE A 202 -11.46 -1.83 6.33
C PHE A 202 -10.99 -3.13 6.96
N GLN A 203 -11.16 -3.30 8.28
CA GLN A 203 -10.81 -4.53 8.98
C GLN A 203 -11.76 -5.69 8.63
N GLN A 204 -13.07 -5.44 8.50
CA GLN A 204 -14.07 -6.47 8.22
C GLN A 204 -13.96 -7.01 6.78
N HIS A 205 -13.52 -6.19 5.83
CA HIS A 205 -13.37 -6.57 4.43
C HIS A 205 -12.05 -7.28 4.11
N ALA A 206 -11.11 -7.30 5.05
CA ALA A 206 -9.90 -8.08 4.90
C ALA A 206 -10.21 -9.58 5.04
N ALA A 207 -9.78 -10.37 4.06
CA ALA A 207 -9.94 -11.83 4.08
C ALA A 207 -9.19 -12.47 5.25
N ARG A 208 -8.10 -11.83 5.69
CA ARG A 208 -7.28 -12.27 6.84
C ARG A 208 -6.82 -11.08 7.66
N GLN A 209 -6.77 -11.28 8.96
CA GLN A 209 -6.26 -10.31 9.92
C GLN A 209 -5.01 -10.87 10.60
N ILE A 210 -3.93 -10.11 10.61
CA ILE A 210 -2.69 -10.45 11.31
C ILE A 210 -2.53 -9.49 12.48
N VAL A 211 -2.54 -10.03 13.69
CA VAL A 211 -2.36 -9.23 14.90
C VAL A 211 -0.88 -9.14 15.22
N LEU A 212 -0.34 -7.92 15.20
CA LEU A 212 1.02 -7.66 15.65
C LEU A 212 1.01 -7.43 17.17
N LEU A 213 1.59 -8.37 17.89
CA LEU A 213 1.77 -8.25 19.33
C LEU A 213 3.07 -7.49 19.62
N SER A 214 3.05 -6.60 20.61
CA SER A 214 4.26 -5.97 21.12
C SER A 214 4.90 -6.91 22.15
N PRO A 215 6.24 -6.91 22.32
CA PRO A 215 6.90 -7.71 23.34
C PRO A 215 6.42 -7.42 24.78
N GLU A 216 5.88 -6.23 25.03
CA GLU A 216 5.33 -5.82 26.33
C GLU A 216 3.96 -6.45 26.62
N THR A 217 3.25 -6.92 25.62
CA THR A 217 1.90 -7.51 25.79
C THR A 217 1.97 -8.99 26.24
N GLU A 218 3.10 -9.69 26.05
CA GLU A 218 3.30 -11.07 26.54
C GLU A 218 3.76 -11.15 28.00
N ALA A 219 4.19 -10.04 28.60
CA ALA A 219 4.71 -10.00 29.97
C ALA A 219 3.62 -9.68 31.02
N SER A 220 2.35 -9.60 30.62
CA SER A 220 1.18 -9.34 31.47
C SER A 220 0.22 -10.50 31.45
#